data_c471d1fa517c8c60ae53ec2c601945e7
#
_entry.id   c471d1fa517c8c60ae53ec2c601945e7
#
_cell.length_a   1.000
_cell.length_b   1.000
_cell.length_c   1.000
_cell.angle_alpha   90.00
_cell.angle_beta   90.00
_cell.angle_gamma   90.00
#
_symmetry.space_group_name_H-M   'P 1'
#
loop_
_entity.id
_entity.type
_entity.pdbx_description
1 polymer ?
#
loop_
_entity_poly.entity_id
_entity_poly.type
_entity_poly.pdbx_seq_one_letter_code
_entity_poly.pdbx_strand_id
1 'polypeptide(L)'
;MYYSSGNYEAFAHPAKPEGIEDKSAYIVGTGLAGLTAACYLIRDAQMDGSRVHIFERDAVPGGACDGWEYPQIGFTMRGGREMDNHFEVMWDLFRSIPSIEDENMSILDYYYRLNKQDPNYSLCRATVNRGEDAGLDNKFGLSDKACREIMNLFFTPEEQLDDKAITDYFSDDVLDSNFWLYWRTMFGFENWHSALEMKRYIQRFVHHVGGLPDFSALRFTRYNQFESLILPTVNYLKGHGVQFHLNTEVVDVTFSNTEERKVATEVQTICEGAPKAFHLSENDLLFITNGSCVANSSFGSQDEPAQFNTVLEPGTGFDLWRRIARQDPSFGRPEKFIGDPEKSNWMSATVTTLDEKIVPYIERICRRDPFSGGVVTGGIVTAKDSNWLLSWTFNRQPQFRAQPSNELCGWIYGLFTDVPGNYVKKTLRACTGKEVCMEWLYHLGVPESQIEELAENSANTAPCMMPYITAFFMPRAAGDRPDVVPDECVNFAFLGQFAQTERDTIFTTEYSVRTAMEAVYTLLDVERGVPEVFNSAYDVRCLLNATYYLLDGRKLTDMKLPLPLKMTLHAGLDKLDGTILLELLEHYRLV
;
A
#
# COMPACT_ATOMS: atom_id res chain seq x y z
N MET A 1 13.80 -9.07 9.98
CA MET A 1 15.16 -9.60 10.22
C MET A 1 15.70 -10.06 8.89
N TYR A 2 16.89 -9.62 8.52
CA TYR A 2 17.48 -10.00 7.25
C TYR A 2 18.10 -11.40 7.37
N TYR A 3 17.69 -12.31 6.48
CA TYR A 3 18.30 -13.64 6.40
C TYR A 3 19.32 -13.69 5.28
N SER A 4 20.54 -14.05 5.59
CA SER A 4 21.45 -14.57 4.57
C SER A 4 21.25 -16.09 4.51
N SER A 5 21.47 -16.68 3.33
CA SER A 5 21.53 -18.13 3.15
C SER A 5 22.74 -18.78 3.86
N GLY A 6 23.51 -18.00 4.61
CA GLY A 6 24.82 -18.40 5.15
C GLY A 6 25.96 -18.15 4.17
N ASN A 7 25.67 -17.80 2.93
CA ASN A 7 26.65 -17.38 1.94
C ASN A 7 26.88 -15.87 2.04
N TYR A 8 27.74 -15.45 2.94
CA TYR A 8 28.02 -14.03 3.19
C TYR A 8 28.71 -13.34 2.01
N GLU A 9 29.45 -14.07 1.19
CA GLU A 9 30.09 -13.52 0.00
C GLU A 9 29.03 -13.14 -1.05
N ALA A 10 28.11 -14.04 -1.38
CA ALA A 10 26.99 -13.76 -2.26
C ALA A 10 26.07 -12.66 -1.73
N PHE A 11 25.91 -12.57 -0.40
CA PHE A 11 25.17 -11.50 0.24
C PHE A 11 25.80 -10.12 0.01
N ALA A 12 27.10 -10.01 0.19
CA ALA A 12 27.84 -8.75 0.06
C ALA A 12 28.15 -8.40 -1.42
N HIS A 13 28.50 -9.41 -2.20
CA HIS A 13 28.97 -9.30 -3.59
C HIS A 13 28.42 -10.45 -4.42
N PRO A 14 27.13 -10.41 -4.84
CA PRO A 14 26.55 -11.47 -5.65
C PRO A 14 27.34 -11.66 -6.94
N ALA A 15 27.58 -12.91 -7.29
CA ALA A 15 28.26 -13.23 -8.54
C ALA A 15 27.41 -12.80 -9.75
N LYS A 16 28.09 -12.36 -10.79
CA LYS A 16 27.42 -12.04 -12.06
C LYS A 16 26.86 -13.31 -12.68
N PRO A 17 25.53 -13.36 -12.97
CA PRO A 17 24.93 -14.53 -13.61
C PRO A 17 25.58 -14.87 -14.95
N GLU A 18 25.67 -16.17 -15.26
CA GLU A 18 26.28 -16.65 -16.51
C GLU A 18 25.46 -16.18 -17.73
N GLY A 19 26.15 -15.69 -18.74
CA GLY A 19 25.54 -15.25 -20.00
C GLY A 19 24.69 -13.99 -19.91
N ILE A 20 24.78 -13.22 -18.84
CA ILE A 20 24.01 -11.99 -18.66
C ILE A 20 24.32 -10.94 -19.75
N GLU A 21 25.52 -10.96 -20.31
CA GLU A 21 25.94 -10.06 -21.40
C GLU A 21 25.15 -10.27 -22.69
N ASP A 22 24.63 -11.48 -22.90
CA ASP A 22 23.87 -11.84 -24.10
C ASP A 22 22.36 -11.62 -23.93
N LYS A 23 21.92 -11.26 -22.69
CA LYS A 23 20.52 -11.07 -22.35
C LYS A 23 20.09 -9.61 -22.52
N SER A 24 18.82 -9.41 -22.89
CA SER A 24 18.13 -8.12 -22.78
C SER A 24 16.91 -8.28 -21.87
N ALA A 25 16.50 -7.21 -21.22
CA ALA A 25 15.34 -7.22 -20.34
C ALA A 25 14.31 -6.18 -20.81
N TYR A 26 13.06 -6.61 -20.86
CA TYR A 26 11.90 -5.81 -21.20
C TYR A 26 10.96 -5.77 -20.02
N ILE A 27 10.57 -4.57 -19.59
CA ILE A 27 9.76 -4.37 -18.37
C ILE A 27 8.52 -3.58 -18.75
N VAL A 28 7.35 -4.09 -18.38
CA VAL A 28 6.05 -3.46 -18.61
C VAL A 28 5.61 -2.68 -17.37
N GLY A 29 5.57 -1.36 -17.49
CA GLY A 29 5.18 -0.43 -16.43
C GLY A 29 6.34 0.15 -15.64
N THR A 30 6.27 1.45 -15.34
CA THR A 30 7.22 2.20 -14.52
C THR A 30 6.72 2.40 -13.08
N GLY A 31 5.77 1.58 -12.62
CA GLY A 31 5.43 1.52 -11.21
C GLY A 31 6.60 1.01 -10.37
N LEU A 32 6.47 1.07 -9.05
CA LEU A 32 7.55 0.68 -8.14
C LEU A 32 8.11 -0.71 -8.44
N ALA A 33 7.26 -1.70 -8.77
CA ALA A 33 7.70 -3.06 -9.11
C ALA A 33 8.59 -3.08 -10.36
N GLY A 34 8.17 -2.44 -11.46
CA GLY A 34 8.96 -2.41 -12.70
C GLY A 34 10.29 -1.67 -12.53
N LEU A 35 10.28 -0.51 -11.88
CA LEU A 35 11.50 0.25 -11.62
C LEU A 35 12.49 -0.52 -10.74
N THR A 36 11.99 -1.21 -9.71
CA THR A 36 12.86 -1.97 -8.80
C THR A 36 13.37 -3.26 -9.44
N ALA A 37 12.64 -3.90 -10.35
CA ALA A 37 13.14 -4.99 -11.17
C ALA A 37 14.35 -4.53 -12.00
N ALA A 38 14.27 -3.36 -12.65
CA ALA A 38 15.41 -2.77 -13.36
C ALA A 38 16.59 -2.51 -12.42
N CYS A 39 16.34 -2.03 -11.20
CA CYS A 39 17.41 -1.83 -10.22
C CYS A 39 18.11 -3.13 -9.83
N TYR A 40 17.38 -4.23 -9.61
CA TYR A 40 17.98 -5.52 -9.30
C TYR A 40 18.76 -6.12 -10.48
N LEU A 41 18.27 -5.92 -11.72
CA LEU A 41 19.01 -6.31 -12.93
C LEU A 41 20.37 -5.58 -12.99
N ILE A 42 20.41 -4.27 -12.70
CA ILE A 42 21.63 -3.47 -12.72
C ILE A 42 22.55 -3.79 -11.54
N ARG A 43 22.02 -3.74 -10.32
CA ARG A 43 22.81 -3.82 -9.08
C ARG A 43 23.30 -5.23 -8.80
N ASP A 44 22.39 -6.21 -8.88
CA ASP A 44 22.64 -7.57 -8.39
C ASP A 44 22.99 -8.54 -9.54
N ALA A 45 22.27 -8.48 -10.65
CA ALA A 45 22.58 -9.28 -11.83
C ALA A 45 23.65 -8.64 -12.74
N GLN A 46 24.05 -7.40 -12.48
CA GLN A 46 25.12 -6.68 -13.20
C GLN A 46 24.90 -6.62 -14.71
N MET A 47 23.61 -6.52 -15.12
CA MET A 47 23.23 -6.33 -16.53
C MET A 47 23.60 -4.91 -16.99
N ASP A 48 24.04 -4.76 -18.24
CA ASP A 48 24.25 -3.46 -18.86
C ASP A 48 22.92 -2.71 -19.00
N GLY A 49 22.83 -1.50 -18.49
CA GLY A 49 21.59 -0.72 -18.52
C GLY A 49 21.06 -0.42 -19.92
N SER A 50 21.95 -0.34 -20.95
CA SER A 50 21.54 -0.14 -22.33
C SER A 50 20.71 -1.33 -22.89
N ARG A 51 20.74 -2.47 -22.21
CA ARG A 51 19.95 -3.67 -22.52
C ARG A 51 18.67 -3.80 -21.70
N VAL A 52 18.39 -2.86 -20.81
CA VAL A 52 17.18 -2.83 -20.00
C VAL A 52 16.22 -1.80 -20.59
N HIS A 53 15.05 -2.26 -21.02
CA HIS A 53 14.01 -1.45 -21.66
C HIS A 53 12.76 -1.43 -20.80
N ILE A 54 12.26 -0.25 -20.43
CA ILE A 54 11.03 -0.09 -19.64
C ILE A 54 9.99 0.63 -20.48
N PHE A 55 8.82 0.02 -20.65
CA PHE A 55 7.68 0.58 -21.38
C PHE A 55 6.69 1.21 -20.39
N GLU A 56 6.28 2.44 -20.67
CA GLU A 56 5.27 3.14 -19.88
C GLU A 56 4.28 3.86 -20.78
N ARG A 57 3.01 3.63 -20.55
CA ARG A 57 1.92 4.27 -21.28
C ARG A 57 1.86 5.77 -21.05
N ASP A 58 2.10 6.20 -19.82
CA ASP A 58 1.99 7.58 -19.41
C ASP A 58 3.30 8.36 -19.66
N ALA A 59 3.20 9.68 -19.71
CA ALA A 59 4.36 10.56 -19.86
C ALA A 59 5.19 10.68 -18.59
N VAL A 60 4.60 10.34 -17.43
CA VAL A 60 5.22 10.45 -16.11
C VAL A 60 5.32 9.05 -15.49
N PRO A 61 6.53 8.61 -15.09
CA PRO A 61 6.70 7.32 -14.44
C PRO A 61 6.17 7.33 -13.01
N GLY A 62 5.98 6.14 -12.40
CA GLY A 62 5.69 5.98 -10.98
C GLY A 62 4.43 5.19 -10.65
N GLY A 63 3.53 5.02 -11.60
CA GLY A 63 2.30 4.25 -11.41
C GLY A 63 1.46 4.77 -10.24
N ALA A 64 1.22 3.94 -9.23
CA ALA A 64 0.46 4.31 -8.04
C ALA A 64 1.23 5.19 -7.04
N CYS A 65 2.55 5.25 -7.14
CA CYS A 65 3.40 6.12 -6.30
C CYS A 65 3.56 7.48 -6.97
N ASP A 66 2.50 8.26 -7.00
CA ASP A 66 2.44 9.57 -7.63
C ASP A 66 2.61 10.72 -6.64
N GLY A 67 2.72 11.90 -7.19
CA GLY A 67 2.85 13.19 -6.51
C GLY A 67 3.26 14.22 -7.56
N TRP A 68 2.29 14.85 -8.23
CA TRP A 68 2.54 15.72 -9.36
C TRP A 68 1.73 17.02 -9.27
N GLU A 69 2.23 18.07 -9.89
CA GLU A 69 1.52 19.33 -10.07
C GLU A 69 1.05 19.44 -11.53
N TYR A 70 -0.26 19.52 -11.72
CA TYR A 70 -0.87 19.79 -13.03
C TYR A 70 -1.29 21.25 -13.12
N PRO A 71 -0.92 21.99 -14.17
CA PRO A 71 -1.16 23.42 -14.26
C PRO A 71 -2.62 23.86 -14.10
N GLN A 72 -3.58 23.01 -14.48
CA GLN A 72 -5.03 23.31 -14.41
C GLN A 72 -5.71 22.75 -13.16
N ILE A 73 -5.06 21.86 -12.43
CA ILE A 73 -5.64 21.14 -11.31
C ILE A 73 -4.94 21.50 -9.99
N GLY A 74 -3.63 21.75 -10.04
CA GLY A 74 -2.76 21.95 -8.89
C GLY A 74 -2.06 20.66 -8.44
N PHE A 75 -1.63 20.63 -7.19
CA PHE A 75 -0.98 19.46 -6.60
C PHE A 75 -1.94 18.28 -6.47
N THR A 76 -1.46 17.09 -6.87
CA THR A 76 -2.23 15.86 -6.81
C THR A 76 -1.42 14.71 -6.22
N MET A 77 -2.07 13.90 -5.39
CA MET A 77 -1.57 12.59 -4.95
C MET A 77 -2.77 11.66 -4.73
N ARG A 78 -2.67 10.41 -5.22
CA ARG A 78 -3.78 9.43 -5.14
C ARG A 78 -3.85 8.71 -3.81
N GLY A 79 -2.85 8.84 -2.96
CA GLY A 79 -2.84 8.25 -1.63
C GLY A 79 -1.60 8.58 -0.82
N GLY A 80 -1.72 8.48 0.50
CA GLY A 80 -0.59 8.38 1.41
C GLY A 80 0.06 7.00 1.30
N ARG A 81 1.33 6.90 1.63
CA ARG A 81 2.04 5.63 1.72
C ARG A 81 2.77 5.57 3.05
N GLU A 82 2.18 4.85 3.96
CA GLU A 82 2.80 4.49 5.21
C GLU A 82 3.88 3.42 4.96
N MET A 83 4.94 3.48 5.75
CA MET A 83 6.06 2.56 5.63
C MET A 83 6.38 1.92 6.96
N ASP A 84 6.87 0.68 6.90
CA ASP A 84 7.34 -0.09 8.03
C ASP A 84 8.88 -0.17 8.01
N ASN A 85 9.49 -0.19 9.18
CA ASN A 85 10.93 -0.49 9.31
C ASN A 85 11.25 -1.93 8.87
N HIS A 86 10.27 -2.84 8.90
CA HIS A 86 10.36 -4.22 8.42
C HIS A 86 9.92 -4.41 6.96
N PHE A 87 10.24 -3.45 6.11
CA PHE A 87 10.23 -3.59 4.66
C PHE A 87 11.62 -4.00 4.18
N GLU A 88 12.01 -5.23 4.47
CA GLU A 88 13.39 -5.72 4.39
C GLU A 88 13.95 -5.65 2.96
N VAL A 89 13.16 -6.04 1.97
CA VAL A 89 13.58 -6.02 0.56
C VAL A 89 13.64 -4.60 0.03
N MET A 90 12.65 -3.78 0.38
CA MET A 90 12.59 -2.38 -0.03
C MET A 90 13.80 -1.59 0.53
N TRP A 91 14.09 -1.74 1.82
CA TRP A 91 15.19 -1.01 2.43
C TRP A 91 16.57 -1.54 2.01
N ASP A 92 16.68 -2.84 1.69
CA ASP A 92 17.89 -3.38 1.09
C ASP A 92 18.21 -2.71 -0.26
N LEU A 93 17.19 -2.46 -1.08
CA LEU A 93 17.40 -1.73 -2.34
C LEU A 93 17.72 -0.26 -2.09
N PHE A 94 16.91 0.42 -1.29
CA PHE A 94 17.01 1.86 -1.10
C PHE A 94 18.23 2.33 -0.29
N ARG A 95 18.99 1.43 0.33
CA ARG A 95 20.34 1.74 0.84
C ARG A 95 21.37 2.01 -0.27
N SER A 96 21.06 1.63 -1.51
CA SER A 96 21.97 1.76 -2.66
C SER A 96 21.61 2.93 -3.58
N ILE A 97 20.45 3.56 -3.40
CA ILE A 97 19.96 4.63 -4.27
C ILE A 97 20.12 5.97 -3.53
N PRO A 98 20.82 6.96 -4.13
CA PRO A 98 20.96 8.29 -3.54
C PRO A 98 19.61 8.98 -3.32
N SER A 99 19.44 9.65 -2.19
CA SER A 99 18.26 10.45 -1.87
C SER A 99 18.22 11.73 -2.71
N ILE A 100 17.01 12.22 -2.99
CA ILE A 100 16.84 13.51 -3.65
C ILE A 100 17.04 14.69 -2.69
N GLU A 101 16.90 14.46 -1.40
CA GLU A 101 17.07 15.49 -0.36
C GLU A 101 18.54 15.75 -0.05
N ASP A 102 19.38 14.72 -0.10
CA ASP A 102 20.83 14.81 0.11
C ASP A 102 21.51 13.69 -0.69
N GLU A 103 22.18 14.04 -1.77
CA GLU A 103 22.85 13.08 -2.68
C GLU A 103 24.00 12.28 -2.02
N ASN A 104 24.50 12.73 -0.87
CA ASN A 104 25.51 12.02 -0.10
C ASN A 104 24.92 10.96 0.84
N MET A 105 23.60 10.87 0.90
CA MET A 105 22.86 9.88 1.70
C MET A 105 22.02 9.00 0.79
N SER A 106 21.86 7.73 1.16
CA SER A 106 20.88 6.89 0.51
C SER A 106 19.46 7.27 0.92
N ILE A 107 18.47 6.83 0.16
CA ILE A 107 17.04 6.97 0.53
C ILE A 107 16.81 6.40 1.94
N LEU A 108 17.37 5.21 2.24
CA LEU A 108 17.25 4.59 3.56
C LEU A 108 17.89 5.45 4.66
N ASP A 109 19.10 5.96 4.45
CA ASP A 109 19.80 6.78 5.45
C ASP A 109 19.03 8.05 5.78
N TYR A 110 18.50 8.73 4.74
CA TYR A 110 17.70 9.94 4.92
C TYR A 110 16.38 9.63 5.65
N TYR A 111 15.64 8.58 5.21
CA TYR A 111 14.43 8.11 5.86
C TYR A 111 14.65 7.77 7.34
N TYR A 112 15.69 6.99 7.64
CA TYR A 112 16.03 6.60 9.01
C TYR A 112 16.34 7.82 9.87
N ARG A 113 17.18 8.73 9.37
CA ARG A 113 17.56 9.97 10.08
C ARG A 113 16.35 10.83 10.37
N LEU A 114 15.49 11.07 9.37
CA LEU A 114 14.29 11.88 9.48
C LEU A 114 13.36 11.32 10.58
N ASN A 115 13.02 10.05 10.50
CA ASN A 115 12.06 9.43 11.43
C ASN A 115 12.65 9.18 12.83
N LYS A 116 13.97 9.19 12.98
CA LYS A 116 14.64 9.16 14.28
C LYS A 116 14.64 10.54 14.95
N GLN A 117 14.80 11.62 14.18
CA GLN A 117 14.82 12.98 14.70
C GLN A 117 13.41 13.50 15.02
N ASP A 118 12.44 13.10 14.24
CA ASP A 118 11.02 13.49 14.39
C ASP A 118 10.13 12.24 14.30
N PRO A 119 10.00 11.47 15.42
CA PRO A 119 9.22 10.24 15.45
C PRO A 119 7.74 10.49 15.16
N ASN A 120 7.15 9.62 14.33
CA ASN A 120 5.74 9.74 13.96
C ASN A 120 4.81 9.29 15.09
N TYR A 121 3.78 10.08 15.36
CA TYR A 121 2.63 9.69 16.18
C TYR A 121 1.47 10.67 15.99
N SER A 122 0.24 10.19 16.17
CA SER A 122 -0.98 10.99 16.11
C SER A 122 -1.44 11.41 17.51
N LEU A 123 -1.91 12.64 17.66
CA LEU A 123 -2.54 13.15 18.90
C LEU A 123 -4.07 13.08 18.83
N CYS A 124 -4.64 12.90 17.64
CA CYS A 124 -6.07 12.73 17.44
C CYS A 124 -6.31 11.75 16.29
N ARG A 125 -6.77 10.55 16.63
CA ARG A 125 -6.98 9.47 15.64
C ARG A 125 -8.33 9.55 14.95
N ALA A 126 -9.33 10.06 15.66
CA ALA A 126 -10.68 10.20 15.13
C ALA A 126 -11.42 11.38 15.78
N THR A 127 -12.33 11.95 15.02
CA THR A 127 -13.20 13.04 15.46
C THR A 127 -14.67 12.66 15.35
N VAL A 128 -15.51 13.37 16.11
CA VAL A 128 -16.98 13.35 16.05
C VAL A 128 -17.49 14.78 16.18
N ASN A 129 -18.78 14.99 16.00
CA ASN A 129 -19.44 16.27 16.28
C ASN A 129 -18.70 17.47 15.67
N ARG A 130 -18.28 17.35 14.42
CA ARG A 130 -17.60 18.45 13.70
C ARG A 130 -16.24 18.81 14.34
N GLY A 131 -15.38 17.84 14.47
CA GLY A 131 -13.97 18.02 14.83
C GLY A 131 -13.66 17.96 16.32
N GLU A 132 -14.58 17.52 17.16
CA GLU A 132 -14.28 17.13 18.52
C GLU A 132 -13.52 15.80 18.56
N ASP A 133 -12.56 15.67 19.47
CA ASP A 133 -11.86 14.42 19.67
C ASP A 133 -12.85 13.31 20.08
N ALA A 134 -12.82 12.18 19.39
CA ALA A 134 -13.74 11.06 19.66
C ALA A 134 -13.45 10.34 21.00
N GLY A 135 -12.39 10.69 21.70
CA GLY A 135 -12.06 10.14 23.03
C GLY A 135 -11.82 8.63 23.03
N LEU A 136 -11.13 8.12 22.01
CA LEU A 136 -10.91 6.67 21.87
C LEU A 136 -9.87 6.11 22.84
N ASP A 137 -9.13 6.97 23.57
CA ASP A 137 -8.16 6.65 24.64
C ASP A 137 -7.12 5.59 24.22
N ASN A 138 -6.79 5.52 22.94
CA ASN A 138 -5.91 4.50 22.35
C ASN A 138 -6.34 3.06 22.65
N LYS A 139 -7.63 2.82 22.86
CA LYS A 139 -8.20 1.50 23.14
C LYS A 139 -8.83 0.90 21.91
N PHE A 140 -8.77 -0.43 21.82
CA PHE A 140 -9.42 -1.20 20.77
C PHE A 140 -10.91 -1.43 21.03
N GLY A 141 -11.34 -1.47 22.30
CA GLY A 141 -12.73 -1.67 22.66
C GLY A 141 -13.30 -3.03 22.27
N LEU A 142 -12.45 -4.07 22.21
CA LEU A 142 -12.86 -5.40 21.81
C LEU A 142 -13.56 -6.14 22.95
N SER A 143 -14.71 -6.75 22.65
CA SER A 143 -15.33 -7.74 23.52
C SER A 143 -14.51 -9.04 23.55
N ASP A 144 -14.73 -9.89 24.55
CA ASP A 144 -14.07 -11.19 24.61
C ASP A 144 -14.49 -12.12 23.43
N LYS A 145 -15.67 -11.89 22.85
CA LYS A 145 -16.14 -12.56 21.63
C LYS A 145 -15.34 -12.07 20.43
N ALA A 146 -15.18 -10.77 20.27
CA ALA A 146 -14.40 -10.16 19.20
C ALA A 146 -12.93 -10.61 19.22
N CYS A 147 -12.31 -10.67 20.40
CA CYS A 147 -10.95 -11.20 20.53
C CYS A 147 -10.85 -12.65 20.02
N ARG A 148 -11.84 -13.51 20.34
CA ARG A 148 -11.86 -14.90 19.85
C ARG A 148 -12.07 -14.98 18.34
N GLU A 149 -12.89 -14.11 17.75
CA GLU A 149 -13.11 -14.07 16.30
C GLU A 149 -11.82 -13.69 15.54
N ILE A 150 -11.07 -12.69 16.03
CA ILE A 150 -9.77 -12.30 15.47
C ILE A 150 -8.78 -13.47 15.59
N MET A 151 -8.68 -14.12 16.76
CA MET A 151 -7.83 -15.29 16.95
C MET A 151 -8.24 -16.46 16.04
N ASN A 152 -9.53 -16.69 15.88
CA ASN A 152 -10.03 -17.74 14.99
C ASN A 152 -9.59 -17.51 13.54
N LEU A 153 -9.75 -16.29 13.02
CA LEU A 153 -9.28 -15.94 11.68
C LEU A 153 -7.77 -16.11 11.55
N PHE A 154 -7.01 -15.68 12.57
CA PHE A 154 -5.54 -15.80 12.57
C PHE A 154 -5.07 -17.25 12.40
N PHE A 155 -5.74 -18.22 13.04
CA PHE A 155 -5.38 -19.63 13.00
C PHE A 155 -6.09 -20.44 11.91
N THR A 156 -7.08 -19.89 11.22
CA THR A 156 -7.79 -20.62 10.15
C THR A 156 -6.84 -20.87 8.97
N PRO A 157 -6.72 -22.09 8.46
CA PRO A 157 -5.93 -22.39 7.25
C PRO A 157 -6.39 -21.56 6.05
N GLU A 158 -5.44 -21.13 5.19
CA GLU A 158 -5.76 -20.24 4.06
C GLU A 158 -6.75 -20.90 3.07
N GLU A 159 -6.67 -22.21 2.87
CA GLU A 159 -7.53 -22.96 1.96
C GLU A 159 -9.01 -22.93 2.39
N GLN A 160 -9.29 -22.63 3.65
CA GLN A 160 -10.66 -22.48 4.17
C GLN A 160 -11.20 -21.06 3.96
N LEU A 161 -10.36 -20.13 3.52
CA LEU A 161 -10.68 -18.72 3.32
C LEU A 161 -10.95 -18.37 1.85
N ASP A 162 -10.86 -19.35 0.95
CA ASP A 162 -11.13 -19.17 -0.47
C ASP A 162 -12.53 -18.58 -0.70
N ASP A 163 -12.57 -17.48 -1.45
CA ASP A 163 -13.79 -16.72 -1.77
C ASP A 163 -14.62 -16.25 -0.55
N LYS A 164 -14.04 -16.21 0.65
CA LYS A 164 -14.68 -15.75 1.88
C LYS A 164 -14.50 -14.25 2.12
N ALA A 165 -15.55 -13.61 2.60
CA ALA A 165 -15.51 -12.23 3.05
C ALA A 165 -15.18 -12.11 4.55
N ILE A 166 -14.74 -10.94 4.98
CA ILE A 166 -14.49 -10.61 6.39
C ILE A 166 -15.74 -10.85 7.24
N THR A 167 -16.92 -10.53 6.71
CA THR A 167 -18.23 -10.76 7.36
C THR A 167 -18.58 -12.22 7.59
N ASP A 168 -17.88 -13.16 6.95
CA ASP A 168 -18.07 -14.60 7.24
C ASP A 168 -17.38 -15.00 8.55
N TYR A 169 -16.47 -14.16 9.07
CA TYR A 169 -15.67 -14.43 10.27
C TYR A 169 -15.90 -13.44 11.40
N PHE A 170 -16.20 -12.18 11.09
CA PHE A 170 -16.37 -11.10 12.05
C PHE A 170 -17.82 -10.70 12.18
N SER A 171 -18.32 -10.72 13.43
CA SER A 171 -19.60 -10.15 13.80
C SER A 171 -19.49 -8.65 14.10
N ASP A 172 -20.63 -7.99 14.36
CA ASP A 172 -20.69 -6.58 14.76
C ASP A 172 -19.84 -6.29 16.01
N ASP A 173 -19.57 -7.28 16.87
CA ASP A 173 -18.64 -7.15 18.00
C ASP A 173 -17.23 -6.69 17.57
N VAL A 174 -16.76 -7.14 16.40
CA VAL A 174 -15.49 -6.68 15.80
C VAL A 174 -15.73 -5.43 14.95
N LEU A 175 -16.75 -5.48 14.06
CA LEU A 175 -16.97 -4.47 13.02
C LEU A 175 -17.40 -3.10 13.56
N ASP A 176 -17.97 -3.03 14.78
CA ASP A 176 -18.33 -1.77 15.47
C ASP A 176 -17.25 -1.31 16.47
N SER A 177 -16.15 -2.07 16.63
CA SER A 177 -15.09 -1.74 17.58
C SER A 177 -14.15 -0.64 17.08
N ASN A 178 -13.41 -0.02 18.01
CA ASN A 178 -12.34 0.90 17.64
C ASN A 178 -11.20 0.19 16.90
N PHE A 179 -10.96 -1.10 17.17
CA PHE A 179 -10.02 -1.91 16.41
C PHE A 179 -10.35 -1.86 14.91
N TRP A 180 -11.62 -2.12 14.56
CA TRP A 180 -12.04 -2.08 13.16
C TRP A 180 -11.96 -0.68 12.56
N LEU A 181 -12.32 0.35 13.30
CA LEU A 181 -12.15 1.74 12.86
C LEU A 181 -10.69 2.04 12.53
N TYR A 182 -9.75 1.68 13.41
CA TYR A 182 -8.32 1.89 13.17
C TYR A 182 -7.82 1.09 11.97
N TRP A 183 -8.23 -0.17 11.88
CA TRP A 183 -7.79 -1.09 10.85
C TRP A 183 -8.29 -0.69 9.47
N ARG A 184 -9.60 -0.51 9.35
CA ARG A 184 -10.22 -0.20 8.06
C ARG A 184 -9.78 1.15 7.49
N THR A 185 -9.60 2.17 8.32
CA THR A 185 -9.20 3.50 7.85
C THR A 185 -7.70 3.61 7.59
N MET A 186 -6.87 2.76 8.20
CA MET A 186 -5.44 2.70 7.93
C MET A 186 -5.12 1.93 6.65
N PHE A 187 -5.77 0.78 6.44
CA PHE A 187 -5.48 -0.12 5.34
C PHE A 187 -6.52 -0.09 4.20
N GLY A 188 -7.60 0.67 4.36
CA GLY A 188 -8.66 0.76 3.35
C GLY A 188 -9.55 -0.47 3.26
N PHE A 189 -9.69 -1.24 4.36
CA PHE A 189 -10.57 -2.41 4.38
C PHE A 189 -12.04 -2.03 4.48
N GLU A 190 -12.87 -2.81 3.80
CA GLU A 190 -14.31 -2.82 3.95
C GLU A 190 -14.80 -4.20 4.39
N ASN A 191 -16.02 -4.27 4.93
CA ASN A 191 -16.55 -5.47 5.56
C ASN A 191 -16.67 -6.66 4.60
N TRP A 192 -16.86 -6.41 3.31
CA TRP A 192 -17.02 -7.41 2.25
C TRP A 192 -15.68 -7.86 1.62
N HIS A 193 -14.56 -7.25 1.99
CA HIS A 193 -13.24 -7.63 1.48
C HIS A 193 -12.85 -9.06 1.90
N SER A 194 -11.84 -9.59 1.24
CA SER A 194 -11.32 -10.94 1.44
C SER A 194 -10.88 -11.22 2.87
N ALA A 195 -11.43 -12.29 3.46
CA ALA A 195 -10.97 -12.80 4.75
C ALA A 195 -9.53 -13.34 4.69
N LEU A 196 -9.10 -13.87 3.54
CA LEU A 196 -7.72 -14.30 3.30
C LEU A 196 -6.75 -13.13 3.38
N GLU A 197 -7.06 -12.02 2.69
CA GLU A 197 -6.20 -10.83 2.76
C GLU A 197 -6.20 -10.23 4.17
N MET A 198 -7.35 -10.19 4.85
CA MET A 198 -7.43 -9.74 6.25
C MET A 198 -6.55 -10.58 7.17
N LYS A 199 -6.58 -11.91 7.04
CA LYS A 199 -5.70 -12.81 7.81
C LYS A 199 -4.23 -12.50 7.56
N ARG A 200 -3.82 -12.39 6.28
CA ARG A 200 -2.43 -12.08 5.90
C ARG A 200 -1.97 -10.76 6.49
N TYR A 201 -2.84 -9.75 6.48
CA TYR A 201 -2.56 -8.46 7.12
C TYR A 201 -2.39 -8.57 8.63
N ILE A 202 -3.27 -9.30 9.33
CA ILE A 202 -3.11 -9.51 10.77
C ILE A 202 -1.78 -10.20 11.07
N GLN A 203 -1.43 -11.23 10.30
CA GLN A 203 -0.16 -11.95 10.48
C GLN A 203 1.06 -11.08 10.17
N ARG A 204 0.99 -10.30 9.09
CA ARG A 204 2.09 -9.44 8.65
C ARG A 204 2.37 -8.30 9.63
N PHE A 205 1.32 -7.73 10.24
CA PHE A 205 1.41 -6.53 11.08
C PHE A 205 1.10 -6.77 12.56
N VAL A 206 1.12 -8.01 13.04
CA VAL A 206 0.85 -8.31 14.45
C VAL A 206 1.82 -7.59 15.40
N HIS A 207 3.06 -7.35 14.98
CA HIS A 207 4.05 -6.60 15.77
C HIS A 207 3.71 -5.10 15.90
N HIS A 208 2.82 -4.57 15.09
CA HIS A 208 2.39 -3.18 15.10
C HIS A 208 1.09 -2.92 15.86
N VAL A 209 0.44 -3.96 16.37
CA VAL A 209 -0.88 -3.81 17.03
C VAL A 209 -0.86 -2.72 18.10
N GLY A 210 0.18 -2.64 18.92
CA GLY A 210 0.29 -1.62 19.97
C GLY A 210 0.40 -0.19 19.45
N GLY A 211 0.86 0.02 18.23
CA GLY A 211 1.03 1.34 17.61
C GLY A 211 -0.04 1.73 16.59
N LEU A 212 -1.11 0.92 16.45
CA LEU A 212 -2.22 1.24 15.55
C LEU A 212 -3.07 2.43 16.01
N PRO A 213 -3.38 2.58 17.31
CA PRO A 213 -4.23 3.67 17.76
C PRO A 213 -3.63 5.06 17.57
N ASP A 214 -2.30 5.20 17.68
CA ASP A 214 -1.60 6.48 17.59
C ASP A 214 -0.64 6.59 16.40
N PHE A 215 -0.64 5.62 15.47
CA PHE A 215 0.26 5.55 14.32
C PHE A 215 1.77 5.55 14.65
N SER A 216 2.17 5.35 15.89
CA SER A 216 3.58 5.27 16.27
C SER A 216 4.33 4.11 15.61
N ALA A 217 3.59 3.11 15.11
CA ALA A 217 4.12 2.00 14.34
C ALA A 217 4.62 2.38 12.93
N LEU A 218 4.09 3.45 12.35
CA LEU A 218 4.31 3.81 10.97
C LEU A 218 5.27 4.98 10.78
N ARG A 219 5.81 5.09 9.59
CA ARG A 219 6.78 6.09 9.18
C ARG A 219 6.42 6.66 7.82
N PHE A 220 6.94 7.84 7.55
CA PHE A 220 6.70 8.57 6.30
C PHE A 220 8.01 9.09 5.72
N THR A 221 8.03 9.31 4.42
CA THR A 221 9.07 10.04 3.70
C THR A 221 8.96 11.55 3.96
N ARG A 222 9.95 12.33 3.51
CA ARG A 222 9.93 13.79 3.66
C ARG A 222 8.90 14.44 2.76
N TYR A 223 8.88 14.05 1.50
CA TYR A 223 7.94 14.50 0.48
C TYR A 223 6.99 13.37 0.10
N ASN A 224 6.13 13.60 -0.88
CA ASN A 224 5.31 12.56 -1.50
C ASN A 224 6.18 11.41 -2.06
N GLN A 225 5.54 10.27 -2.39
CA GLN A 225 6.29 9.07 -2.80
C GLN A 225 6.97 9.23 -4.15
N PHE A 226 6.39 10.02 -5.05
CA PHE A 226 7.02 10.27 -6.34
C PHE A 226 8.38 10.94 -6.15
N GLU A 227 8.41 12.03 -5.40
CA GLU A 227 9.65 12.78 -5.19
C GLU A 227 10.66 12.04 -4.31
N SER A 228 10.20 11.35 -3.25
CA SER A 228 11.11 10.69 -2.31
C SER A 228 11.58 9.30 -2.74
N LEU A 229 10.83 8.58 -3.59
CA LEU A 229 11.16 7.21 -3.98
C LEU A 229 11.31 7.04 -5.49
N ILE A 230 10.32 7.49 -6.28
CA ILE A 230 10.28 7.22 -7.73
C ILE A 230 11.33 8.05 -8.46
N LEU A 231 11.36 9.35 -8.24
CA LEU A 231 12.27 10.26 -8.93
C LEU A 231 13.75 9.91 -8.73
N PRO A 232 14.23 9.65 -7.50
CA PRO A 232 15.61 9.21 -7.30
C PRO A 232 15.89 7.85 -7.94
N THR A 233 14.92 6.90 -7.93
CA THR A 233 15.07 5.62 -8.59
C THR A 233 15.17 5.76 -10.12
N VAL A 234 14.34 6.59 -10.72
CA VAL A 234 14.42 6.91 -12.16
C VAL A 234 15.76 7.55 -12.51
N ASN A 235 16.25 8.49 -11.68
CA ASN A 235 17.54 9.13 -11.88
C ASN A 235 18.69 8.12 -11.78
N TYR A 236 18.65 7.23 -10.81
CA TYR A 236 19.61 6.12 -10.66
C TYR A 236 19.65 5.26 -11.93
N LEU A 237 18.50 4.79 -12.41
CA LEU A 237 18.39 3.94 -13.60
C LEU A 237 18.86 4.66 -14.88
N LYS A 238 18.48 5.93 -15.06
CA LYS A 238 18.97 6.75 -16.19
C LYS A 238 20.48 6.94 -16.14
N GLY A 239 21.04 7.14 -14.94
CA GLY A 239 22.49 7.23 -14.73
C GLY A 239 23.25 5.95 -15.11
N HIS A 240 22.58 4.80 -15.08
CA HIS A 240 23.12 3.51 -15.54
C HIS A 240 22.78 3.16 -17.00
N GLY A 241 22.14 4.07 -17.74
CA GLY A 241 21.86 3.88 -19.16
C GLY A 241 20.58 3.12 -19.50
N VAL A 242 19.69 2.88 -18.53
CA VAL A 242 18.39 2.18 -18.75
C VAL A 242 17.52 2.98 -19.74
N GLN A 243 16.89 2.28 -20.67
CA GLN A 243 16.11 2.83 -21.77
C GLN A 243 14.63 2.96 -21.37
N PHE A 244 14.16 4.19 -21.16
CA PHE A 244 12.76 4.48 -20.86
C PHE A 244 11.99 4.79 -22.14
N HIS A 245 10.94 4.02 -22.41
CA HIS A 245 9.99 4.22 -23.51
C HIS A 245 8.67 4.72 -22.95
N LEU A 246 8.59 6.03 -22.68
CA LEU A 246 7.38 6.69 -22.21
C LEU A 246 6.39 6.89 -23.37
N ASN A 247 5.11 7.15 -23.08
CA ASN A 247 4.02 7.21 -24.06
C ASN A 247 3.97 5.96 -24.97
N THR A 248 4.37 4.82 -24.42
CA THR A 248 4.44 3.54 -25.13
C THR A 248 3.64 2.49 -24.38
N GLU A 249 2.50 2.15 -24.93
CA GLU A 249 1.56 1.20 -24.37
C GLU A 249 1.89 -0.22 -24.81
N VAL A 250 1.98 -1.17 -23.89
CA VAL A 250 2.07 -2.60 -24.21
C VAL A 250 0.64 -3.14 -24.32
N VAL A 251 0.25 -3.56 -25.52
CA VAL A 251 -1.13 -3.98 -25.80
C VAL A 251 -1.31 -5.48 -25.80
N ASP A 252 -0.26 -6.26 -26.04
CA ASP A 252 -0.32 -7.71 -25.95
C ASP A 252 1.06 -8.33 -25.71
N VAL A 253 1.07 -9.55 -25.19
CA VAL A 253 2.25 -10.41 -25.06
C VAL A 253 1.87 -11.80 -25.56
N THR A 254 2.69 -12.36 -26.45
CA THR A 254 2.49 -13.70 -26.99
C THR A 254 3.41 -14.70 -26.32
N PHE A 255 2.87 -15.85 -25.95
CA PHE A 255 3.60 -16.94 -25.31
C PHE A 255 3.56 -18.19 -26.19
N SER A 256 4.63 -18.98 -26.13
CA SER A 256 4.68 -20.37 -26.58
C SER A 256 4.61 -21.28 -25.36
N ASN A 257 3.44 -21.87 -25.11
CA ASN A 257 3.16 -22.67 -23.92
C ASN A 257 3.04 -24.15 -24.28
N THR A 258 3.80 -24.97 -23.56
CA THR A 258 3.67 -26.44 -23.53
C THR A 258 3.53 -26.88 -22.08
N GLU A 259 3.24 -28.16 -21.83
CA GLU A 259 3.18 -28.70 -20.47
C GLU A 259 4.52 -28.60 -19.71
N GLU A 260 5.65 -28.56 -20.44
CA GLU A 260 6.99 -28.58 -19.85
C GLU A 260 7.68 -27.21 -19.89
N ARG A 261 7.19 -26.26 -20.71
CA ARG A 261 7.86 -24.97 -20.92
C ARG A 261 6.90 -23.88 -21.33
N LYS A 262 7.08 -22.71 -20.75
CA LYS A 262 6.35 -21.47 -21.07
C LYS A 262 7.37 -20.37 -21.41
N VAL A 263 7.26 -19.81 -22.58
CA VAL A 263 8.23 -18.84 -23.14
C VAL A 263 7.49 -17.63 -23.68
N ALA A 264 7.83 -16.43 -23.25
CA ALA A 264 7.38 -15.19 -23.87
C ALA A 264 8.16 -14.97 -25.19
N THR A 265 7.44 -14.79 -26.30
CA THR A 265 8.01 -14.74 -27.65
C THR A 265 7.88 -13.39 -28.34
N GLU A 266 6.90 -12.57 -27.94
CA GLU A 266 6.66 -11.27 -28.56
C GLU A 266 5.98 -10.30 -27.57
N VAL A 267 6.40 -9.04 -27.61
CA VAL A 267 5.73 -7.92 -26.93
C VAL A 267 5.24 -6.94 -27.99
N GLN A 268 3.93 -6.69 -28.01
CA GLN A 268 3.30 -5.75 -28.93
C GLN A 268 3.06 -4.42 -28.23
N THR A 269 3.52 -3.34 -28.85
CA THR A 269 3.41 -1.99 -28.29
C THR A 269 2.76 -1.02 -29.28
N ILE A 270 2.19 0.05 -28.74
CA ILE A 270 1.75 1.22 -29.50
C ILE A 270 2.47 2.45 -28.91
N CYS A 271 3.25 3.13 -29.74
CA CYS A 271 3.91 4.37 -29.41
C CYS A 271 3.38 5.48 -30.32
N GLU A 272 2.78 6.53 -29.74
CA GLU A 272 2.18 7.64 -30.50
C GLU A 272 1.22 7.17 -31.64
N GLY A 273 0.48 6.10 -31.38
CA GLY A 273 -0.44 5.49 -32.34
C GLY A 273 0.21 4.55 -33.36
N ALA A 274 1.53 4.41 -33.36
CA ALA A 274 2.26 3.51 -34.26
C ALA A 274 2.52 2.15 -33.58
N PRO A 275 2.04 1.03 -34.14
CA PRO A 275 2.30 -0.30 -33.60
C PRO A 275 3.75 -0.72 -33.84
N LYS A 276 4.34 -1.39 -32.86
CA LYS A 276 5.67 -1.99 -32.93
C LYS A 276 5.67 -3.32 -32.19
N ALA A 277 6.34 -4.33 -32.73
CA ALA A 277 6.55 -5.61 -32.08
C ALA A 277 8.03 -5.80 -31.74
N PHE A 278 8.26 -6.35 -30.56
CA PHE A 278 9.57 -6.78 -30.09
C PHE A 278 9.54 -8.31 -29.98
N HIS A 279 10.30 -8.96 -30.87
CA HIS A 279 10.45 -10.43 -30.83
C HIS A 279 11.47 -10.79 -29.76
N LEU A 280 11.10 -11.71 -28.90
CA LEU A 280 11.93 -12.20 -27.78
C LEU A 280 12.50 -13.58 -28.11
N SER A 281 13.76 -13.78 -27.82
CA SER A 281 14.38 -15.09 -27.70
C SER A 281 14.28 -15.61 -26.27
N GLU A 282 14.64 -16.86 -26.03
CA GLU A 282 14.72 -17.42 -24.66
C GLU A 282 15.78 -16.74 -23.79
N ASN A 283 16.72 -16.02 -24.41
CA ASN A 283 17.72 -15.22 -23.68
C ASN A 283 17.20 -13.84 -23.26
N ASP A 284 16.10 -13.37 -23.85
CA ASP A 284 15.50 -12.10 -23.48
C ASP A 284 14.55 -12.30 -22.30
N LEU A 285 14.59 -11.40 -21.32
CA LEU A 285 13.77 -11.47 -20.12
C LEU A 285 12.58 -10.51 -20.23
N LEU A 286 11.41 -10.95 -19.77
CA LEU A 286 10.20 -10.11 -19.75
C LEU A 286 9.62 -10.04 -18.33
N PHE A 287 9.44 -8.83 -17.83
CA PHE A 287 8.84 -8.56 -16.53
C PHE A 287 7.53 -7.80 -16.75
N ILE A 288 6.41 -8.36 -16.28
CA ILE A 288 5.06 -7.86 -16.57
C ILE A 288 4.39 -7.39 -15.28
N THR A 289 4.10 -6.11 -15.16
CA THR A 289 3.24 -5.63 -14.09
C THR A 289 1.78 -5.92 -14.45
N ASN A 290 1.17 -6.87 -13.74
CA ASN A 290 -0.23 -7.24 -13.91
C ASN A 290 -1.15 -6.24 -13.21
N GLY A 291 -2.12 -5.68 -13.95
CA GLY A 291 -3.12 -4.78 -13.37
C GLY A 291 -2.53 -3.54 -12.70
N SER A 292 -3.39 -2.71 -12.19
CA SER A 292 -3.01 -1.56 -11.34
C SER A 292 -4.19 -1.14 -10.48
N CYS A 293 -3.99 -0.93 -9.19
CA CYS A 293 -5.04 -0.40 -8.31
C CYS A 293 -5.49 1.01 -8.69
N VAL A 294 -4.68 1.75 -9.45
CA VAL A 294 -5.03 3.07 -9.98
C VAL A 294 -5.45 3.05 -11.46
N ALA A 295 -5.72 1.85 -12.01
CA ALA A 295 -6.27 1.76 -13.37
C ALA A 295 -7.56 2.57 -13.49
N ASN A 296 -7.71 3.25 -14.62
CA ASN A 296 -8.84 4.13 -14.92
C ASN A 296 -9.09 5.26 -13.91
N SER A 297 -8.12 5.57 -13.03
CA SER A 297 -8.25 6.73 -12.16
C SER A 297 -8.33 8.01 -12.98
N SER A 298 -9.15 8.93 -12.55
CA SER A 298 -9.33 10.24 -13.18
C SER A 298 -9.24 11.33 -12.12
N PHE A 299 -8.70 12.47 -12.52
CA PHE A 299 -8.75 13.68 -11.71
C PHE A 299 -9.92 14.57 -12.15
N GLY A 300 -10.60 15.14 -11.17
CA GLY A 300 -11.44 16.32 -11.36
C GLY A 300 -10.64 17.59 -11.04
N SER A 301 -11.35 18.67 -10.81
CA SER A 301 -10.77 19.96 -10.41
C SER A 301 -11.60 20.57 -9.27
N GLN A 302 -11.23 21.80 -8.88
CA GLN A 302 -12.02 22.59 -7.93
C GLN A 302 -13.50 22.66 -8.35
N ASP A 303 -13.77 22.76 -9.64
CA ASP A 303 -15.11 23.02 -10.19
C ASP A 303 -15.74 21.83 -10.92
N GLU A 304 -14.97 20.77 -11.17
CA GLU A 304 -15.44 19.60 -11.92
C GLU A 304 -15.23 18.30 -11.13
N PRO A 305 -16.23 17.39 -11.12
CA PRO A 305 -16.06 16.09 -10.47
C PRO A 305 -15.11 15.18 -11.27
N ALA A 306 -14.44 14.27 -10.58
CA ALA A 306 -13.70 13.21 -11.22
C ALA A 306 -14.65 12.18 -11.86
N GLN A 307 -14.25 11.59 -12.99
CA GLN A 307 -15.08 10.66 -13.75
C GLN A 307 -14.98 9.23 -13.19
N PHE A 308 -16.11 8.59 -12.96
CA PHE A 308 -16.16 7.16 -12.61
C PHE A 308 -16.14 6.33 -13.90
N ASN A 309 -14.93 6.08 -14.43
CA ASN A 309 -14.75 5.29 -15.65
C ASN A 309 -14.42 3.83 -15.31
N THR A 310 -15.31 2.91 -15.65
CA THR A 310 -15.16 1.47 -15.43
C THR A 310 -14.81 0.69 -16.71
N VAL A 311 -14.75 1.36 -17.86
CA VAL A 311 -14.40 0.75 -19.14
C VAL A 311 -12.89 0.60 -19.22
N LEU A 312 -12.41 -0.64 -19.27
CA LEU A 312 -10.98 -0.92 -19.47
C LEU A 312 -10.63 -0.75 -20.93
N GLU A 313 -9.90 0.31 -21.23
CA GLU A 313 -9.37 0.55 -22.56
C GLU A 313 -8.28 -0.48 -22.91
N PRO A 314 -8.08 -0.79 -24.22
CA PRO A 314 -6.98 -1.64 -24.67
C PRO A 314 -5.63 -1.16 -24.13
N GLY A 315 -4.78 -2.10 -23.68
CA GLY A 315 -3.44 -1.80 -23.17
C GLY A 315 -3.38 -1.29 -21.73
N THR A 316 -4.50 -1.09 -21.04
CA THR A 316 -4.47 -0.92 -19.57
C THR A 316 -3.94 -2.20 -18.92
N GLY A 317 -3.31 -2.07 -17.75
CA GLY A 317 -2.72 -3.23 -17.07
C GLY A 317 -3.67 -4.41 -16.89
N PHE A 318 -4.97 -4.15 -16.63
CA PHE A 318 -5.96 -5.22 -16.52
C PHE A 318 -6.41 -5.77 -17.87
N ASP A 319 -6.51 -4.97 -18.93
CA ASP A 319 -6.81 -5.49 -20.28
C ASP A 319 -5.66 -6.36 -20.78
N LEU A 320 -4.43 -5.92 -20.61
CA LEU A 320 -3.24 -6.72 -20.92
C LEU A 320 -3.27 -8.05 -20.14
N TRP A 321 -3.54 -8.01 -18.83
CA TRP A 321 -3.62 -9.24 -18.02
C TRP A 321 -4.76 -10.17 -18.49
N ARG A 322 -5.91 -9.64 -18.90
CA ARG A 322 -6.99 -10.44 -19.51
C ARG A 322 -6.55 -11.18 -20.78
N ARG A 323 -5.74 -10.54 -21.62
CA ARG A 323 -5.20 -11.16 -22.85
C ARG A 323 -4.19 -12.25 -22.50
N ILE A 324 -3.30 -11.97 -21.57
CA ILE A 324 -2.29 -12.91 -21.08
C ILE A 324 -2.96 -14.13 -20.44
N ALA A 325 -3.89 -13.91 -19.52
CA ALA A 325 -4.58 -14.98 -18.78
C ALA A 325 -5.43 -15.94 -19.65
N ARG A 326 -5.79 -15.53 -20.87
CA ARG A 326 -6.46 -16.41 -21.84
C ARG A 326 -5.52 -17.44 -22.46
N GLN A 327 -4.22 -17.23 -22.39
CA GLN A 327 -3.22 -18.08 -23.05
C GLN A 327 -2.78 -19.25 -22.16
N ASP A 328 -2.91 -19.13 -20.83
CA ASP A 328 -2.60 -20.20 -19.89
C ASP A 328 -3.34 -19.99 -18.55
N PRO A 329 -3.95 -21.04 -17.98
CA PRO A 329 -4.68 -20.95 -16.70
C PRO A 329 -3.81 -20.54 -15.50
N SER A 330 -2.50 -20.80 -15.52
CA SER A 330 -1.55 -20.41 -14.47
C SER A 330 -1.25 -18.91 -14.46
N PHE A 331 -1.67 -18.16 -15.48
CA PHE A 331 -1.49 -16.71 -15.55
C PHE A 331 -2.58 -15.93 -14.81
N GLY A 332 -3.37 -16.62 -13.97
CA GLY A 332 -4.32 -16.04 -13.05
C GLY A 332 -5.70 -15.73 -13.64
N ARG A 333 -6.55 -15.07 -12.83
CA ARG A 333 -7.96 -14.79 -13.15
C ARG A 333 -8.30 -13.32 -12.90
N PRO A 334 -7.96 -12.39 -13.79
CA PRO A 334 -8.17 -10.95 -13.59
C PRO A 334 -9.64 -10.58 -13.28
N GLU A 335 -10.62 -11.32 -13.80
CA GLU A 335 -12.05 -11.05 -13.57
C GLU A 335 -12.46 -11.12 -12.09
N LYS A 336 -11.72 -11.86 -11.26
CA LYS A 336 -11.94 -11.91 -9.80
C LYS A 336 -11.71 -10.56 -9.14
N PHE A 337 -10.83 -9.75 -9.71
CA PHE A 337 -10.40 -8.47 -9.14
C PHE A 337 -11.15 -7.27 -9.71
N ILE A 338 -11.57 -7.34 -10.97
CA ILE A 338 -12.16 -6.21 -11.70
C ILE A 338 -13.66 -6.36 -11.97
N GLY A 339 -14.26 -7.46 -11.51
CA GLY A 339 -15.66 -7.79 -11.82
C GLY A 339 -16.70 -6.88 -11.17
N ASP A 340 -16.34 -6.13 -10.12
CA ASP A 340 -17.29 -5.27 -9.38
C ASP A 340 -16.65 -3.90 -9.01
N PRO A 341 -16.51 -2.98 -9.98
CA PRO A 341 -15.97 -1.65 -9.72
C PRO A 341 -16.87 -0.79 -8.82
N GLU A 342 -18.16 -1.09 -8.71
CA GLU A 342 -19.06 -0.43 -7.77
C GLU A 342 -18.65 -0.69 -6.30
N LYS A 343 -18.02 -1.82 -6.02
CA LYS A 343 -17.47 -2.15 -4.71
C LYS A 343 -16.00 -1.77 -4.56
N SER A 344 -15.18 -1.98 -5.59
CA SER A 344 -13.71 -1.82 -5.48
C SER A 344 -13.24 -0.37 -5.58
N ASN A 345 -14.14 0.59 -5.65
CA ASN A 345 -13.80 2.00 -5.77
C ASN A 345 -13.72 2.72 -4.42
N TRP A 346 -12.91 3.72 -4.37
CA TRP A 346 -13.04 4.85 -3.46
C TRP A 346 -12.66 6.15 -4.16
N MET A 347 -12.88 7.27 -3.48
CA MET A 347 -12.49 8.58 -3.97
C MET A 347 -11.59 9.27 -2.96
N SER A 348 -10.53 9.88 -3.47
CA SER A 348 -9.67 10.76 -2.68
C SER A 348 -9.66 12.17 -3.25
N ALA A 349 -9.05 13.10 -2.53
CA ALA A 349 -8.76 14.43 -3.02
C ALA A 349 -7.46 14.94 -2.39
N THR A 350 -6.70 15.72 -3.17
CA THR A 350 -5.61 16.53 -2.63
C THR A 350 -6.17 17.91 -2.35
N VAL A 351 -6.06 18.37 -1.12
CA VAL A 351 -6.42 19.73 -0.72
C VAL A 351 -5.16 20.56 -0.51
N THR A 352 -5.09 21.70 -1.16
CA THR A 352 -4.05 22.71 -0.95
C THR A 352 -4.70 23.94 -0.31
N THR A 353 -4.22 24.34 0.89
CA THR A 353 -4.65 25.61 1.47
C THR A 353 -3.90 26.76 0.82
N LEU A 354 -4.60 27.78 0.40
CA LEU A 354 -4.04 28.94 -0.32
C LEU A 354 -3.66 30.11 0.61
N ASP A 355 -4.20 30.07 1.82
CA ASP A 355 -3.95 31.04 2.89
C ASP A 355 -4.09 30.39 4.28
N GLU A 356 -3.86 31.19 5.34
CA GLU A 356 -3.86 30.69 6.72
C GLU A 356 -5.26 30.54 7.36
N LYS A 357 -6.36 30.85 6.67
CA LYS A 357 -7.70 30.89 7.30
C LYS A 357 -8.20 29.52 7.73
N ILE A 358 -7.79 28.44 7.03
CA ILE A 358 -8.18 27.06 7.36
C ILE A 358 -7.25 26.48 8.44
N VAL A 359 -6.00 26.95 8.53
CA VAL A 359 -4.95 26.41 9.41
C VAL A 359 -5.37 26.27 10.87
N PRO A 360 -6.06 27.25 11.52
CA PRO A 360 -6.47 27.11 12.91
C PRO A 360 -7.39 25.92 13.21
N TYR A 361 -8.18 25.49 12.22
CA TYR A 361 -9.05 24.31 12.37
C TYR A 361 -8.24 23.01 12.29
N ILE A 362 -7.19 22.96 11.46
CA ILE A 362 -6.26 21.85 11.38
C ILE A 362 -5.48 21.76 12.71
N GLU A 363 -4.88 22.86 13.17
CA GLU A 363 -4.10 22.94 14.41
C GLU A 363 -4.90 22.52 15.63
N ARG A 364 -6.18 22.93 15.71
CA ARG A 364 -7.07 22.54 16.81
C ARG A 364 -7.18 21.03 16.95
N ILE A 365 -7.22 20.29 15.85
CA ILE A 365 -7.37 18.83 15.84
C ILE A 365 -6.02 18.15 16.02
N CYS A 366 -5.02 18.50 15.21
CA CYS A 366 -3.71 17.84 15.27
C CYS A 366 -2.84 18.31 16.45
N ARG A 367 -3.17 19.47 17.08
CA ARG A 367 -2.47 20.06 18.23
C ARG A 367 -0.99 20.34 17.96
N ARG A 368 -0.68 20.68 16.71
CA ARG A 368 0.68 20.98 16.21
C ARG A 368 0.60 22.08 15.17
N ASP A 369 1.68 22.86 15.06
CA ASP A 369 1.87 23.83 13.97
C ASP A 369 2.19 23.08 12.66
N PRO A 370 1.32 23.15 11.64
CA PRO A 370 1.56 22.47 10.37
C PRO A 370 2.74 23.02 9.58
N PHE A 371 3.16 24.26 9.85
CA PHE A 371 4.31 24.89 9.19
C PHE A 371 5.65 24.61 9.89
N SER A 372 5.66 23.88 11.00
CA SER A 372 6.88 23.55 11.75
C SER A 372 7.89 22.70 10.98
N GLY A 373 7.51 22.08 9.86
CA GLY A 373 8.30 21.09 9.13
C GLY A 373 8.35 19.70 9.78
N GLY A 374 7.79 19.56 10.99
CA GLY A 374 7.67 18.29 11.72
C GLY A 374 6.39 17.54 11.42
N VAL A 375 6.15 16.45 12.17
CA VAL A 375 4.91 15.65 12.10
C VAL A 375 3.70 16.56 12.36
N VAL A 376 2.69 16.51 11.49
CA VAL A 376 1.43 17.27 11.61
C VAL A 376 0.33 16.39 12.20
N THR A 377 -0.38 15.61 11.39
CA THR A 377 -1.43 14.71 11.88
C THR A 377 -0.86 13.42 12.48
N GLY A 378 0.30 13.01 12.04
CA GLY A 378 0.95 11.76 12.44
C GLY A 378 0.29 10.51 11.84
N GLY A 379 -0.53 10.69 10.83
CA GLY A 379 -1.31 9.67 10.16
C GLY A 379 -2.73 10.17 9.89
N ILE A 380 -3.65 9.26 9.69
CA ILE A 380 -5.01 9.55 9.27
C ILE A 380 -5.88 9.98 10.47
N VAL A 381 -6.60 11.09 10.32
CA VAL A 381 -7.69 11.52 11.20
C VAL A 381 -9.02 11.18 10.53
N THR A 382 -9.86 10.41 11.19
CA THR A 382 -11.16 9.96 10.65
C THR A 382 -12.32 10.68 11.33
N ALA A 383 -13.20 11.31 10.56
CA ALA A 383 -14.50 11.76 11.06
C ALA A 383 -15.42 10.53 11.20
N LYS A 384 -15.53 10.01 12.43
CA LYS A 384 -16.23 8.75 12.73
C LYS A 384 -17.72 8.81 12.41
N ASP A 385 -18.32 9.98 12.50
CA ASP A 385 -19.73 10.26 12.20
C ASP A 385 -19.96 10.76 10.76
N SER A 386 -18.94 10.72 9.91
CA SER A 386 -19.09 11.03 8.49
C SER A 386 -19.79 9.89 7.74
N ASN A 387 -20.79 10.26 6.94
CA ASN A 387 -21.47 9.32 6.03
C ASN A 387 -20.51 8.70 5.00
N TRP A 388 -19.45 9.43 4.62
CA TRP A 388 -18.40 8.95 3.70
C TRP A 388 -17.29 8.19 4.42
N LEU A 389 -17.31 8.08 5.75
CA LEU A 389 -16.18 7.72 6.59
C LEU A 389 -14.94 8.55 6.21
N LEU A 390 -15.17 9.86 6.05
CA LEU A 390 -14.19 10.82 5.56
C LEU A 390 -12.98 10.82 6.48
N SER A 391 -11.82 10.62 5.88
CA SER A 391 -10.53 10.60 6.56
C SER A 391 -9.57 11.55 5.87
N TRP A 392 -8.64 12.14 6.63
CA TRP A 392 -7.70 13.11 6.09
C TRP A 392 -6.36 13.06 6.80
N THR A 393 -5.31 13.51 6.13
CA THR A 393 -3.96 13.58 6.69
C THR A 393 -3.17 14.74 6.10
N PHE A 394 -2.40 15.39 6.94
CA PHE A 394 -1.31 16.28 6.55
C PHE A 394 -0.02 15.67 7.10
N ASN A 395 0.87 15.27 6.20
CA ASN A 395 2.20 14.84 6.58
C ASN A 395 3.11 16.04 6.82
N ARG A 396 4.42 15.83 6.99
CA ARG A 396 5.39 16.93 7.11
C ARG A 396 5.30 17.86 5.91
N GLN A 397 5.24 19.16 6.18
CA GLN A 397 5.15 20.18 5.13
C GLN A 397 6.54 20.79 4.82
N PRO A 398 6.80 21.18 3.58
CA PRO A 398 5.98 21.00 2.39
C PRO A 398 5.90 19.52 1.97
N GLN A 399 4.75 19.11 1.41
CA GLN A 399 4.52 17.76 0.89
C GLN A 399 5.08 17.59 -0.54
N PHE A 400 5.21 18.69 -1.26
CA PHE A 400 5.84 18.80 -2.58
C PHE A 400 6.99 19.79 -2.50
N ARG A 401 8.10 19.53 -3.22
CA ARG A 401 9.25 20.43 -3.25
C ARG A 401 8.91 21.78 -3.87
N ALA A 402 8.00 21.81 -4.83
CA ALA A 402 7.54 23.04 -5.48
C ALA A 402 6.45 23.79 -4.69
N GLN A 403 5.97 23.23 -3.58
CA GLN A 403 4.88 23.82 -2.78
C GLN A 403 5.34 25.15 -2.16
N PRO A 404 4.56 26.23 -2.32
CA PRO A 404 4.81 27.50 -1.64
C PRO A 404 4.83 27.35 -0.12
N SER A 405 5.68 28.13 0.55
CA SER A 405 5.92 28.01 2.00
C SER A 405 4.73 28.43 2.87
N ASN A 406 3.76 29.15 2.31
CA ASN A 406 2.52 29.57 2.97
C ASN A 406 1.32 28.66 2.66
N GLU A 407 1.53 27.58 1.94
CA GLU A 407 0.51 26.61 1.57
C GLU A 407 0.73 25.29 2.31
N LEU A 408 -0.37 24.57 2.59
CA LEU A 408 -0.36 23.22 3.12
C LEU A 408 -1.00 22.30 2.10
N CYS A 409 -0.37 21.16 1.80
CA CYS A 409 -0.96 20.10 0.99
C CYS A 409 -1.32 18.90 1.86
N GLY A 410 -2.57 18.49 1.82
CA GLY A 410 -3.11 17.35 2.53
C GLY A 410 -3.84 16.39 1.61
N TRP A 411 -4.11 15.21 2.12
CA TRP A 411 -4.86 14.17 1.43
C TRP A 411 -6.13 13.84 2.20
N ILE A 412 -7.26 13.78 1.47
CA ILE A 412 -8.58 13.44 1.99
C ILE A 412 -9.05 12.21 1.23
N TYR A 413 -9.77 11.30 1.87
CA TYR A 413 -10.45 10.21 1.18
C TYR A 413 -11.75 9.81 1.89
N GLY A 414 -12.66 9.21 1.12
CA GLY A 414 -13.88 8.59 1.62
C GLY A 414 -14.03 7.20 1.06
N LEU A 415 -14.37 6.25 1.94
CA LEU A 415 -14.60 4.86 1.53
C LEU A 415 -15.99 4.66 0.91
N PHE A 416 -16.99 5.40 1.38
CA PHE A 416 -18.39 5.28 0.92
C PHE A 416 -18.70 6.35 -0.12
N THR A 417 -18.54 6.01 -1.40
CA THR A 417 -18.60 6.95 -2.51
C THR A 417 -20.01 7.19 -3.05
N ASP A 418 -20.97 6.32 -2.73
CA ASP A 418 -22.33 6.25 -3.27
C ASP A 418 -23.42 6.82 -2.34
N VAL A 419 -23.03 7.32 -1.17
CA VAL A 419 -23.95 7.91 -0.18
C VAL A 419 -23.80 9.43 -0.11
N PRO A 420 -24.88 10.20 0.19
CA PRO A 420 -24.81 11.64 0.40
C PRO A 420 -23.98 12.01 1.65
N GLY A 421 -23.22 13.09 1.55
CA GLY A 421 -22.46 13.64 2.68
C GLY A 421 -23.36 14.18 3.80
N ASN A 422 -22.73 14.53 4.92
CA ASN A 422 -23.43 15.12 6.07
C ASN A 422 -23.83 16.58 5.78
N TYR A 423 -22.98 17.35 5.16
CA TYR A 423 -23.18 18.73 4.77
C TYR A 423 -23.58 18.83 3.28
N VAL A 424 -22.72 18.30 2.41
CA VAL A 424 -22.98 18.25 0.95
C VAL A 424 -23.94 17.09 0.67
N LYS A 425 -25.16 17.43 0.20
CA LYS A 425 -26.23 16.44 -0.02
C LYS A 425 -26.11 15.72 -1.38
N LYS A 426 -24.87 15.45 -1.81
CA LYS A 426 -24.51 14.67 -2.99
C LYS A 426 -23.69 13.46 -2.58
N THR A 427 -23.67 12.42 -3.42
CA THR A 427 -22.75 11.30 -3.26
C THR A 427 -21.32 11.78 -3.48
N LEU A 428 -20.34 11.20 -2.75
CA LEU A 428 -18.95 11.65 -2.84
C LEU A 428 -18.45 11.64 -4.29
N ARG A 429 -18.74 10.59 -5.04
CA ARG A 429 -18.30 10.45 -6.45
C ARG A 429 -18.92 11.48 -7.42
N ALA A 430 -19.95 12.19 -7.01
CA ALA A 430 -20.57 13.25 -7.82
C ALA A 430 -20.10 14.66 -7.41
N CYS A 431 -19.23 14.76 -6.40
CA CYS A 431 -18.77 16.04 -5.87
C CYS A 431 -17.60 16.61 -6.70
N THR A 432 -17.62 17.93 -6.88
CA THR A 432 -16.46 18.71 -7.33
C THR A 432 -15.43 18.80 -6.21
N GLY A 433 -14.22 19.26 -6.51
CA GLY A 433 -13.21 19.51 -5.48
C GLY A 433 -13.68 20.47 -4.39
N LYS A 434 -14.34 21.57 -4.79
CA LYS A 434 -14.95 22.52 -3.85
C LYS A 434 -15.94 21.83 -2.92
N GLU A 435 -16.80 20.97 -3.42
CA GLU A 435 -17.80 20.28 -2.61
C GLU A 435 -17.17 19.27 -1.66
N VAL A 436 -16.11 18.56 -2.07
CA VAL A 436 -15.32 17.71 -1.16
C VAL A 436 -14.67 18.55 -0.07
N CYS A 437 -14.10 19.70 -0.40
CA CYS A 437 -13.55 20.64 0.57
C CYS A 437 -14.62 21.14 1.56
N MET A 438 -15.81 21.49 1.09
CA MET A 438 -16.93 21.93 1.95
C MET A 438 -17.30 20.86 2.99
N GLU A 439 -17.41 19.59 2.60
CA GLU A 439 -17.68 18.49 3.51
C GLU A 439 -16.55 18.31 4.53
N TRP A 440 -15.29 18.38 4.08
CA TRP A 440 -14.14 18.32 4.97
C TRP A 440 -14.11 19.47 5.99
N LEU A 441 -14.34 20.73 5.55
CA LEU A 441 -14.43 21.90 6.42
C LEU A 441 -15.57 21.78 7.45
N TYR A 442 -16.70 21.20 7.06
CA TYR A 442 -17.78 20.88 7.99
C TYR A 442 -17.30 19.94 9.11
N HIS A 443 -16.59 18.87 8.75
CA HIS A 443 -16.02 17.92 9.71
C HIS A 443 -14.83 18.48 10.50
N LEU A 444 -14.18 19.54 10.01
CA LEU A 444 -13.23 20.32 10.81
C LEU A 444 -13.90 21.25 11.82
N GLY A 445 -15.23 21.43 11.76
CA GLY A 445 -15.98 22.33 12.65
C GLY A 445 -15.89 23.80 12.29
N VAL A 446 -15.67 24.09 11.01
CA VAL A 446 -15.81 25.45 10.46
C VAL A 446 -17.28 25.89 10.58
N PRO A 447 -17.58 27.13 11.04
CA PRO A 447 -18.94 27.66 11.03
C PRO A 447 -19.58 27.53 9.64
N GLU A 448 -20.81 27.02 9.56
CA GLU A 448 -21.47 26.74 8.26
C GLU A 448 -21.57 27.97 7.36
N SER A 449 -21.70 29.17 7.95
CA SER A 449 -21.71 30.44 7.21
C SER A 449 -20.40 30.81 6.53
N GLN A 450 -19.29 30.11 6.88
CA GLN A 450 -17.94 30.37 6.32
C GLN A 450 -17.47 29.26 5.38
N ILE A 451 -18.12 28.09 5.38
CA ILE A 451 -17.67 26.91 4.66
C ILE A 451 -17.52 27.18 3.17
N GLU A 452 -18.55 27.74 2.53
CA GLU A 452 -18.54 28.00 1.10
C GLU A 452 -17.47 29.01 0.70
N GLU A 453 -17.33 30.11 1.47
CA GLU A 453 -16.32 31.14 1.22
C GLU A 453 -14.90 30.56 1.35
N LEU A 454 -14.63 29.77 2.38
CA LEU A 454 -13.31 29.17 2.59
C LEU A 454 -12.99 28.12 1.53
N ALA A 455 -13.94 27.28 1.16
CA ALA A 455 -13.74 26.29 0.10
C ALA A 455 -13.47 26.94 -1.27
N GLU A 456 -14.11 28.09 -1.55
CA GLU A 456 -13.94 28.83 -2.81
C GLU A 456 -12.62 29.60 -2.89
N ASN A 457 -12.24 30.32 -1.79
CA ASN A 457 -11.21 31.33 -1.85
C ASN A 457 -9.92 30.95 -1.11
N SER A 458 -9.96 29.97 -0.19
CA SER A 458 -8.83 29.61 0.68
C SER A 458 -8.32 28.19 0.48
N ALA A 459 -8.90 27.44 -0.45
CA ALA A 459 -8.45 26.09 -0.81
C ALA A 459 -8.58 25.83 -2.31
N ASN A 460 -7.66 25.01 -2.84
CA ASN A 460 -7.81 24.33 -4.12
C ASN A 460 -7.84 22.83 -3.85
N THR A 461 -8.87 22.15 -4.35
CA THR A 461 -9.07 20.73 -4.08
C THR A 461 -9.21 19.95 -5.37
N ALA A 462 -8.34 18.97 -5.57
CA ALA A 462 -8.29 18.10 -6.75
C ALA A 462 -8.82 16.71 -6.39
N PRO A 463 -10.09 16.38 -6.70
CA PRO A 463 -10.64 15.05 -6.46
C PRO A 463 -10.04 14.03 -7.43
N CYS A 464 -9.90 12.80 -6.95
CA CYS A 464 -9.44 11.66 -7.74
C CYS A 464 -10.37 10.47 -7.51
N MET A 465 -11.03 10.04 -8.57
CA MET A 465 -11.85 8.83 -8.57
C MET A 465 -11.03 7.62 -9.00
N MET A 466 -11.07 6.55 -8.24
CA MET A 466 -10.27 5.35 -8.45
C MET A 466 -11.17 4.10 -8.45
N PRO A 467 -11.63 3.65 -9.63
CA PRO A 467 -12.60 2.53 -9.75
C PRO A 467 -12.09 1.20 -9.22
N TYR A 468 -10.79 0.95 -9.25
CA TYR A 468 -10.19 -0.34 -8.93
C TYR A 468 -9.22 -0.28 -7.74
N ILE A 469 -9.32 0.74 -6.89
CA ILE A 469 -8.32 1.00 -5.83
C ILE A 469 -8.24 -0.13 -4.81
N THR A 470 -9.34 -0.83 -4.51
CA THR A 470 -9.37 -1.98 -3.60
C THR A 470 -9.59 -3.31 -4.32
N ALA A 471 -9.42 -3.35 -5.65
CA ALA A 471 -9.59 -4.56 -6.45
C ALA A 471 -8.77 -5.75 -5.91
N PHE A 472 -7.58 -5.49 -5.40
CA PHE A 472 -6.71 -6.53 -4.81
C PHE A 472 -7.24 -7.11 -3.50
N PHE A 473 -8.23 -6.49 -2.85
CA PHE A 473 -8.91 -7.02 -1.66
C PHE A 473 -10.18 -7.82 -1.98
N MET A 474 -10.53 -8.00 -3.25
CA MET A 474 -11.68 -8.83 -3.62
C MET A 474 -11.53 -10.26 -3.07
N PRO A 475 -12.62 -10.90 -2.60
CA PRO A 475 -12.60 -12.32 -2.25
C PRO A 475 -12.07 -13.17 -3.41
N ARG A 476 -11.12 -14.02 -3.13
CA ARG A 476 -10.41 -14.83 -4.11
C ARG A 476 -9.96 -16.17 -3.55
N ALA A 477 -9.57 -17.07 -4.44
CA ALA A 477 -8.95 -18.36 -4.12
C ALA A 477 -7.45 -18.38 -4.49
N ALA A 478 -6.77 -19.44 -4.08
CA ALA A 478 -5.42 -19.75 -4.54
C ALA A 478 -5.38 -19.86 -6.07
N GLY A 479 -4.31 -19.31 -6.70
CA GLY A 479 -4.12 -19.30 -8.16
C GLY A 479 -4.93 -18.24 -8.92
N ASP A 480 -5.76 -17.42 -8.26
CA ASP A 480 -6.41 -16.29 -8.90
C ASP A 480 -5.40 -15.17 -9.24
N ARG A 481 -4.32 -15.04 -8.45
CA ARG A 481 -3.11 -14.31 -8.85
C ARG A 481 -2.09 -15.30 -9.39
N PRO A 482 -1.39 -15.01 -10.50
CA PRO A 482 -0.28 -15.84 -10.93
C PRO A 482 0.87 -15.73 -9.94
N ASP A 483 1.65 -16.78 -9.78
CA ASP A 483 2.91 -16.69 -9.07
C ASP A 483 3.87 -15.71 -9.77
N VAL A 484 4.82 -15.14 -9.02
CA VAL A 484 5.81 -14.21 -9.59
C VAL A 484 6.54 -14.87 -10.77
N VAL A 485 6.99 -16.08 -10.61
CA VAL A 485 7.51 -16.92 -11.69
C VAL A 485 6.69 -18.21 -11.68
N PRO A 486 5.67 -18.34 -12.55
CA PRO A 486 4.90 -19.57 -12.65
C PRO A 486 5.78 -20.76 -13.03
N ASP A 487 5.36 -21.96 -12.64
CA ASP A 487 6.07 -23.19 -12.99
C ASP A 487 6.30 -23.29 -14.50
N GLU A 488 7.43 -23.85 -14.89
CA GLU A 488 7.92 -24.04 -16.27
C GLU A 488 8.19 -22.73 -17.05
N CYS A 489 8.16 -21.57 -16.40
CA CYS A 489 8.55 -20.32 -17.02
C CYS A 489 10.05 -20.26 -17.29
N VAL A 490 10.40 -19.86 -18.54
CA VAL A 490 11.79 -19.78 -19.00
C VAL A 490 12.33 -18.36 -18.88
N ASN A 491 11.56 -17.36 -19.33
CA ASN A 491 12.11 -16.03 -19.59
C ASN A 491 11.17 -14.89 -19.18
N PHE A 492 10.13 -15.13 -18.38
CA PHE A 492 9.24 -14.07 -17.94
C PHE A 492 8.78 -14.23 -16.50
N ALA A 493 8.34 -13.13 -15.90
CA ALA A 493 7.77 -13.06 -14.56
C ALA A 493 6.65 -12.03 -14.48
N PHE A 494 5.75 -12.23 -13.52
CA PHE A 494 4.71 -11.27 -13.14
C PHE A 494 5.12 -10.46 -11.92
N LEU A 495 4.82 -9.17 -11.94
CA LEU A 495 5.22 -8.22 -10.90
C LEU A 495 4.04 -7.50 -10.27
N GLY A 496 4.27 -6.95 -9.08
CA GLY A 496 3.39 -6.00 -8.42
C GLY A 496 2.25 -6.64 -7.64
N GLN A 497 1.22 -5.85 -7.37
CA GLN A 497 0.14 -6.19 -6.43
C GLN A 497 -0.76 -7.35 -6.88
N PHE A 498 -0.71 -7.71 -8.15
CA PHE A 498 -1.51 -8.80 -8.73
C PHE A 498 -0.67 -10.03 -9.14
N ALA A 499 0.58 -10.11 -8.69
CA ALA A 499 1.37 -11.33 -8.65
C ALA A 499 1.36 -11.91 -7.23
N GLN A 500 1.52 -13.23 -7.09
CA GLN A 500 1.46 -13.91 -5.79
C GLN A 500 2.88 -14.11 -5.25
N THR A 501 3.13 -13.65 -4.04
CA THR A 501 4.28 -14.03 -3.22
C THR A 501 3.84 -14.57 -1.87
N GLU A 502 4.70 -15.34 -1.21
CA GLU A 502 4.38 -15.95 0.06
C GLU A 502 4.47 -14.95 1.23
N ARG A 503 3.56 -15.09 2.19
CA ARG A 503 3.60 -14.46 3.51
C ARG A 503 3.68 -12.94 3.56
N ASP A 504 3.70 -12.25 2.44
CA ASP A 504 3.63 -10.80 2.41
C ASP A 504 2.22 -10.32 2.03
N THR A 505 1.94 -9.05 2.25
CA THR A 505 0.63 -8.47 2.01
C THR A 505 0.66 -7.44 0.90
N ILE A 506 -0.33 -7.55 0.02
CA ILE A 506 -0.59 -6.58 -1.04
C ILE A 506 -0.82 -5.17 -0.47
N PHE A 507 -0.85 -4.16 -1.33
CA PHE A 507 -1.05 -2.74 -1.00
C PHE A 507 0.13 -2.10 -0.24
N THR A 508 1.22 -2.82 -0.03
CA THR A 508 2.46 -2.27 0.53
C THR A 508 3.48 -1.99 -0.57
N THR A 509 4.34 -1.01 -0.35
CA THR A 509 5.49 -0.75 -1.24
C THR A 509 6.46 -1.92 -1.22
N GLU A 510 6.64 -2.55 -0.06
CA GLU A 510 7.46 -3.75 0.11
C GLU A 510 7.03 -4.88 -0.84
N TYR A 511 5.74 -5.17 -0.94
CA TYR A 511 5.22 -6.23 -1.81
C TYR A 511 5.64 -6.03 -3.28
N SER A 512 5.54 -4.80 -3.78
CA SER A 512 5.95 -4.49 -5.14
C SER A 512 7.45 -4.71 -5.37
N VAL A 513 8.28 -4.30 -4.40
CA VAL A 513 9.74 -4.47 -4.47
C VAL A 513 10.14 -5.94 -4.31
N ARG A 514 9.44 -6.68 -3.44
CA ARG A 514 9.67 -8.11 -3.22
C ARG A 514 9.40 -8.93 -4.47
N THR A 515 8.26 -8.72 -5.13
CA THR A 515 7.95 -9.43 -6.40
C THR A 515 9.02 -9.18 -7.45
N ALA A 516 9.58 -7.97 -7.51
CA ALA A 516 10.66 -7.63 -8.43
C ALA A 516 11.97 -8.37 -8.10
N MET A 517 12.35 -8.44 -6.82
CA MET A 517 13.54 -9.15 -6.39
C MET A 517 13.40 -10.66 -6.65
N GLU A 518 12.26 -11.25 -6.27
CA GLU A 518 11.95 -12.66 -6.52
C GLU A 518 12.03 -12.99 -8.02
N ALA A 519 11.43 -12.16 -8.87
CA ALA A 519 11.44 -12.36 -10.32
C ALA A 519 12.86 -12.38 -10.90
N VAL A 520 13.66 -11.35 -10.58
CA VAL A 520 15.03 -11.24 -11.09
C VAL A 520 15.91 -12.36 -10.58
N TYR A 521 15.81 -12.68 -9.28
CA TYR A 521 16.66 -13.70 -8.66
C TYR A 521 16.31 -15.11 -9.15
N THR A 522 15.04 -15.41 -9.34
CA THR A 522 14.59 -16.72 -9.85
C THR A 522 14.98 -16.92 -11.32
N LEU A 523 14.70 -15.92 -12.19
CA LEU A 523 14.99 -16.06 -13.62
C LEU A 523 16.47 -16.07 -13.98
N LEU A 524 17.33 -15.51 -13.12
CA LEU A 524 18.77 -15.38 -13.36
C LEU A 524 19.62 -16.21 -12.40
N ASP A 525 18.99 -17.01 -11.53
CA ASP A 525 19.68 -17.81 -10.50
C ASP A 525 20.73 -16.99 -9.72
N VAL A 526 20.30 -15.79 -9.26
CA VAL A 526 21.18 -14.94 -8.46
C VAL A 526 21.46 -15.63 -7.12
N GLU A 527 22.71 -15.89 -6.81
CA GLU A 527 23.12 -16.65 -5.62
C GLU A 527 22.65 -16.05 -4.28
N ARG A 528 22.36 -14.75 -4.27
CA ARG A 528 21.87 -14.05 -3.10
C ARG A 528 20.39 -14.37 -2.86
N GLY A 529 20.05 -14.88 -1.68
CA GLY A 529 18.67 -15.17 -1.32
C GLY A 529 17.81 -13.92 -1.16
N VAL A 530 16.51 -14.03 -1.46
CA VAL A 530 15.52 -13.01 -1.14
C VAL A 530 15.30 -12.98 0.38
N PRO A 531 15.39 -11.83 1.05
CA PRO A 531 15.13 -11.74 2.49
C PRO A 531 13.73 -12.24 2.83
N GLU A 532 13.62 -13.03 3.90
CA GLU A 532 12.31 -13.44 4.40
C GLU A 532 11.48 -12.22 4.84
N VAL A 533 10.16 -12.36 4.74
CA VAL A 533 9.22 -11.44 5.39
C VAL A 533 9.46 -11.50 6.91
N PHE A 534 9.43 -10.36 7.59
CA PHE A 534 9.57 -10.33 9.05
C PHE A 534 8.50 -11.19 9.71
N ASN A 535 8.94 -12.32 10.28
CA ASN A 535 8.09 -13.39 10.78
C ASN A 535 7.48 -13.09 12.16
N SER A 536 6.85 -11.91 12.34
CA SER A 536 6.25 -11.51 13.61
C SER A 536 5.13 -12.44 14.07
N ALA A 537 4.41 -13.07 13.15
CA ALA A 537 3.38 -14.07 13.45
C ALA A 537 3.91 -15.35 14.11
N TYR A 538 5.22 -15.62 14.01
CA TYR A 538 5.89 -16.76 14.63
C TYR A 538 6.76 -16.36 15.84
N ASP A 539 6.82 -15.06 16.15
CA ASP A 539 7.52 -14.57 17.36
C ASP A 539 6.55 -14.50 18.53
N VAL A 540 6.72 -15.39 19.50
CA VAL A 540 5.86 -15.43 20.70
C VAL A 540 5.81 -14.10 21.44
N ARG A 541 6.86 -13.31 21.43
CA ARG A 541 6.92 -11.98 22.07
C ARG A 541 5.99 -11.01 21.35
N CYS A 542 5.99 -11.01 20.01
CA CYS A 542 5.07 -10.20 19.21
C CYS A 542 3.62 -10.60 19.48
N LEU A 543 3.31 -11.90 19.53
CA LEU A 543 1.97 -12.41 19.78
C LEU A 543 1.46 -12.05 21.18
N LEU A 544 2.30 -12.19 22.20
CA LEU A 544 1.92 -11.82 23.59
C LEU A 544 1.73 -10.30 23.73
N ASN A 545 2.61 -9.51 23.14
CA ASN A 545 2.47 -8.05 23.11
C ASN A 545 1.18 -7.62 22.40
N ALA A 546 0.88 -8.19 21.24
CA ALA A 546 -0.36 -7.93 20.52
C ALA A 546 -1.59 -8.32 21.36
N THR A 547 -1.52 -9.46 22.04
CA THR A 547 -2.61 -9.92 22.92
C THR A 547 -2.87 -8.92 24.07
N TYR A 548 -1.83 -8.39 24.69
CA TYR A 548 -1.95 -7.36 25.71
C TYR A 548 -2.73 -6.12 25.22
N TYR A 549 -2.37 -5.62 24.03
CA TYR A 549 -3.04 -4.46 23.45
C TYR A 549 -4.47 -4.77 22.99
N LEU A 550 -4.72 -5.92 22.36
CA LEU A 550 -6.06 -6.33 21.93
C LEU A 550 -7.01 -6.50 23.12
N LEU A 551 -6.49 -6.86 24.28
CA LEU A 551 -7.24 -6.94 25.55
C LEU A 551 -7.37 -5.59 26.28
N ASP A 552 -6.87 -4.48 25.70
CA ASP A 552 -6.80 -3.18 26.37
C ASP A 552 -6.15 -3.25 27.77
N GLY A 553 -5.13 -4.09 27.92
CA GLY A 553 -4.40 -4.33 29.17
C GLY A 553 -5.11 -5.23 30.19
N ARG A 554 -6.24 -5.85 29.84
CA ARG A 554 -6.89 -6.86 30.68
C ARG A 554 -6.08 -8.16 30.68
N LYS A 555 -6.13 -8.90 31.78
CA LYS A 555 -5.50 -10.22 31.88
C LYS A 555 -6.34 -11.30 31.16
N LEU A 556 -5.68 -12.35 30.71
CA LEU A 556 -6.35 -13.54 30.15
C LEU A 556 -7.32 -14.18 31.15
N THR A 557 -6.97 -14.13 32.44
CA THR A 557 -7.80 -14.66 33.54
C THR A 557 -9.08 -13.86 33.76
N ASP A 558 -9.13 -12.60 33.33
CA ASP A 558 -10.30 -11.73 33.48
C ASP A 558 -11.33 -11.93 32.34
N MET A 559 -10.95 -12.65 31.29
CA MET A 559 -11.84 -12.92 30.16
C MET A 559 -13.06 -13.72 30.57
N LYS A 560 -14.22 -13.36 30.05
CA LYS A 560 -15.48 -14.10 30.21
C LYS A 560 -15.49 -15.33 29.29
N LEU A 561 -14.79 -16.38 29.70
CA LEU A 561 -14.72 -17.63 28.99
C LEU A 561 -15.83 -18.60 29.46
N PRO A 562 -16.34 -19.47 28.58
CA PRO A 562 -17.15 -20.62 29.01
C PRO A 562 -16.41 -21.44 30.07
N LEU A 563 -17.15 -21.97 31.05
CA LEU A 563 -16.58 -22.66 32.22
C LEU A 563 -15.51 -23.71 31.85
N PRO A 564 -15.69 -24.59 30.85
CA PRO A 564 -14.67 -25.57 30.46
C PRO A 564 -13.36 -24.89 30.01
N LEU A 565 -13.43 -23.82 29.20
CA LEU A 565 -12.25 -23.09 28.71
C LEU A 565 -11.57 -22.35 29.87
N LYS A 566 -12.33 -21.78 30.79
CA LYS A 566 -11.77 -21.13 31.98
C LYS A 566 -11.01 -22.12 32.86
N MET A 567 -11.56 -23.30 33.09
CA MET A 567 -10.88 -24.37 33.85
C MET A 567 -9.61 -24.85 33.12
N THR A 568 -9.66 -24.99 31.80
CA THR A 568 -8.49 -25.36 30.99
C THR A 568 -7.40 -24.31 31.06
N LEU A 569 -7.76 -23.01 31.00
CA LEU A 569 -6.81 -21.91 31.13
C LEU A 569 -6.10 -21.96 32.49
N HIS A 570 -6.84 -22.06 33.60
CA HIS A 570 -6.23 -22.12 34.94
C HIS A 570 -5.33 -23.36 35.10
N ALA A 571 -5.83 -24.53 34.69
CA ALA A 571 -5.03 -25.75 34.75
C ALA A 571 -3.80 -25.73 33.82
N GLY A 572 -3.88 -24.97 32.74
CA GLY A 572 -2.74 -24.69 31.85
C GLY A 572 -1.71 -23.81 32.53
N LEU A 573 -2.14 -22.69 33.13
CA LEU A 573 -1.25 -21.76 33.85
C LEU A 573 -0.52 -22.45 35.00
N ASP A 574 -1.23 -23.28 35.79
CA ASP A 574 -0.62 -24.06 36.89
C ASP A 574 0.50 -24.99 36.40
N LYS A 575 0.43 -25.49 35.15
CA LYS A 575 1.48 -26.33 34.55
C LYS A 575 2.66 -25.55 34.02
N LEU A 576 2.53 -24.23 33.88
CA LEU A 576 3.60 -23.36 33.38
C LEU A 576 4.48 -22.82 34.51
N ASP A 577 4.18 -23.14 35.77
CA ASP A 577 4.97 -22.68 36.91
C ASP A 577 6.47 -23.04 36.74
N GLY A 578 7.33 -22.05 36.93
CA GLY A 578 8.77 -22.18 36.74
C GLY A 578 9.25 -22.31 35.28
N THR A 579 8.37 -22.07 34.29
CA THR A 579 8.75 -22.10 32.88
C THR A 579 8.95 -20.70 32.32
N ILE A 580 9.78 -20.57 31.27
CA ILE A 580 9.99 -19.32 30.53
C ILE A 580 8.69 -18.77 29.92
N LEU A 581 7.70 -19.63 29.65
CA LEU A 581 6.43 -19.18 29.11
C LEU A 581 5.61 -18.41 30.16
N LEU A 582 5.62 -18.86 31.43
CA LEU A 582 4.98 -18.10 32.50
C LEU A 582 5.69 -16.76 32.71
N GLU A 583 7.01 -16.73 32.71
CA GLU A 583 7.79 -15.49 32.82
C GLU A 583 7.42 -14.50 31.69
N LEU A 584 7.24 -14.97 30.45
CA LEU A 584 6.80 -14.13 29.34
C LEU A 584 5.37 -13.61 29.51
N LEU A 585 4.42 -14.46 29.96
CA LEU A 585 3.04 -14.06 30.22
C LEU A 585 2.97 -12.97 31.32
N GLU A 586 3.77 -13.11 32.38
CA GLU A 586 3.89 -12.10 33.44
C GLU A 586 4.55 -10.81 32.93
N HIS A 587 5.63 -10.93 32.14
CA HIS A 587 6.32 -9.79 31.53
C HIS A 587 5.36 -8.94 30.69
N TYR A 588 4.51 -9.57 29.89
CA TYR A 588 3.48 -8.89 29.09
C TYR A 588 2.16 -8.64 29.85
N ARG A 589 2.13 -8.87 31.18
CA ARG A 589 0.97 -8.59 32.06
C ARG A 589 -0.31 -9.32 31.65
N LEU A 590 -0.20 -10.47 31.06
CA LEU A 590 -1.33 -11.27 30.59
C LEU A 590 -1.89 -12.19 31.69
N VAL A 591 -1.12 -12.43 32.75
CA VAL A 591 -1.52 -13.21 33.94
C VAL A 591 -1.18 -12.49 35.23
#